data_292f721235e9501551033953eae440e1
#
_entry.id   292f721235e9501551033953eae440e1
#
_cell.length_a   1.000
_cell.length_b   1.000
_cell.length_c   1.000
_cell.angle_alpha   90.00
_cell.angle_beta   90.00
_cell.angle_gamma   90.00
#
_symmetry.space_group_name_H-M   'P 1'
#
loop_
_entity.id
_entity.type
_entity.pdbx_description
1 polymer ?
#
loop_
_entity_poly.entity_id
_entity_poly.type
_entity_poly.pdbx_seq_one_letter_code
_entity_poly.pdbx_strand_id
1 'polypeptide(L)'
;VNTVFQRVLVAVDGYAPSLGAAKKAVEIASRDGSEVVAVQVEEELPLLPEEKNAEAVALKGAGQEPLAAEPLDTVAAFGRKHGVAVKTVKKVGRVTATILSLAKEVKSDLIIVGDSGRKGLQKLYFGSVAQAVAEHAPCPVLIVKKDTVDITDLLSVLPKAEAPEPEAPVSPVFQPAVFRRNLVFAGGLLALYALVYFGSALLTSAPFKDTAALEVLGLPLAIWLGWITFVSGVVVVRIFLARSNHKGAGSHG
;
A
#
# COMPACT_ATOMS: atom_id res chain seq x y z
N VAL A 1 -31.48 29.90 -9.29
CA VAL A 1 -30.15 29.51 -8.78
C VAL A 1 -29.26 29.36 -10.02
N ASN A 2 -28.18 30.16 -10.11
CA ASN A 2 -27.21 30.00 -11.21
C ASN A 2 -26.43 28.71 -10.93
N THR A 3 -26.81 27.63 -11.59
CA THR A 3 -26.12 26.33 -11.50
C THR A 3 -24.81 26.46 -12.28
N VAL A 4 -23.67 26.41 -11.57
CA VAL A 4 -22.35 26.47 -12.22
C VAL A 4 -22.00 25.11 -12.81
N PHE A 5 -22.29 24.03 -12.07
CA PHE A 5 -22.08 22.66 -12.51
C PHE A 5 -23.41 21.88 -12.47
N GLN A 6 -23.68 21.08 -13.50
CA GLN A 6 -24.88 20.24 -13.56
C GLN A 6 -24.60 18.81 -13.12
N ARG A 7 -23.41 18.30 -13.46
CA ARG A 7 -23.05 16.89 -13.19
C ARG A 7 -21.59 16.76 -12.76
N VAL A 8 -21.40 16.47 -11.49
CA VAL A 8 -20.10 16.31 -10.85
C VAL A 8 -19.74 14.82 -10.80
N LEU A 9 -18.60 14.43 -11.40
CA LEU A 9 -18.03 13.09 -11.26
C LEU A 9 -16.97 13.08 -10.17
N VAL A 10 -17.04 12.17 -9.21
CA VAL A 10 -16.02 12.00 -8.19
C VAL A 10 -15.51 10.57 -8.13
N ALA A 11 -14.18 10.38 -8.13
CA ALA A 11 -13.55 9.09 -7.96
C ALA A 11 -13.25 8.82 -6.48
N VAL A 12 -13.65 7.64 -5.99
CA VAL A 12 -13.48 7.23 -4.60
C VAL A 12 -12.84 5.84 -4.51
N ASP A 13 -11.92 5.68 -3.54
CA ASP A 13 -11.21 4.44 -3.26
C ASP A 13 -11.19 4.08 -1.76
N GLY A 14 -11.94 4.84 -0.93
CA GLY A 14 -12.03 4.63 0.51
C GLY A 14 -10.93 5.27 1.34
N TYR A 15 -9.90 5.85 0.74
CA TYR A 15 -8.83 6.54 1.46
C TYR A 15 -9.18 8.02 1.72
N ALA A 16 -8.53 8.62 2.73
CA ALA A 16 -8.81 10.00 3.15
C ALA A 16 -8.83 11.04 2.02
N PRO A 17 -7.90 11.05 1.03
CA PRO A 17 -7.94 12.03 -0.05
C PRO A 17 -9.18 11.92 -0.93
N SER A 18 -9.59 10.70 -1.28
CA SER A 18 -10.77 10.48 -2.12
C SER A 18 -12.09 10.73 -1.37
N LEU A 19 -12.12 10.43 -0.07
CA LEU A 19 -13.25 10.79 0.79
C LEU A 19 -13.37 12.31 0.96
N GLY A 20 -12.24 13.03 1.05
CA GLY A 20 -12.22 14.48 1.02
C GLY A 20 -12.74 15.05 -0.30
N ALA A 21 -12.38 14.40 -1.43
CA ALA A 21 -12.92 14.74 -2.75
C ALA A 21 -14.44 14.51 -2.82
N ALA A 22 -14.92 13.38 -2.28
CA ALA A 22 -16.34 13.06 -2.22
C ALA A 22 -17.14 14.06 -1.36
N LYS A 23 -16.62 14.44 -0.18
CA LYS A 23 -17.23 15.49 0.64
C LYS A 23 -17.34 16.79 -0.13
N LYS A 24 -16.25 17.20 -0.82
CA LYS A 24 -16.25 18.43 -1.61
C LYS A 24 -17.24 18.35 -2.79
N ALA A 25 -17.39 17.19 -3.43
CA ALA A 25 -18.38 16.99 -4.48
C ALA A 25 -19.82 17.21 -3.98
N VAL A 26 -20.16 16.66 -2.81
CA VAL A 26 -21.48 16.82 -2.20
C VAL A 26 -21.71 18.27 -1.75
N GLU A 27 -20.70 18.95 -1.19
CA GLU A 27 -20.78 20.37 -0.81
C GLU A 27 -21.07 21.27 -2.02
N ILE A 28 -20.37 21.05 -3.15
CA ILE A 28 -20.60 21.80 -4.40
C ILE A 28 -22.01 21.51 -4.90
N ALA A 29 -22.36 20.24 -4.99
CA ALA A 29 -23.67 19.81 -5.50
C ALA A 29 -24.84 20.33 -4.65
N SER A 30 -24.68 20.37 -3.33
CA SER A 30 -25.70 20.94 -2.43
C SER A 30 -25.93 22.44 -2.65
N ARG A 31 -24.90 23.18 -3.06
CA ARG A 31 -25.02 24.62 -3.38
C ARG A 31 -25.57 24.89 -4.75
N ASP A 32 -25.12 24.10 -5.73
CA ASP A 32 -25.42 24.32 -7.15
C ASP A 32 -26.68 23.57 -7.61
N GLY A 33 -27.18 22.61 -6.84
CA GLY A 33 -28.26 21.72 -7.25
C GLY A 33 -27.81 20.67 -8.28
N SER A 34 -26.53 20.30 -8.28
CA SER A 34 -25.92 19.36 -9.22
C SER A 34 -26.23 17.91 -8.87
N GLU A 35 -26.19 17.03 -9.86
CA GLU A 35 -26.13 15.58 -9.67
C GLU A 35 -24.68 15.15 -9.40
N VAL A 36 -24.46 14.26 -8.42
CA VAL A 36 -23.15 13.66 -8.17
C VAL A 36 -23.12 12.22 -8.68
N VAL A 37 -22.09 11.90 -9.46
CA VAL A 37 -21.77 10.52 -9.86
C VAL A 37 -20.51 10.11 -9.15
N ALA A 38 -20.61 9.19 -8.18
CA ALA A 38 -19.47 8.64 -7.45
C ALA A 38 -19.03 7.33 -8.12
N VAL A 39 -17.76 7.24 -8.52
CA VAL A 39 -17.20 6.04 -9.15
C VAL A 39 -16.11 5.43 -8.30
N GLN A 40 -16.21 4.12 -8.09
CA GLN A 40 -15.13 3.27 -7.58
C GLN A 40 -14.64 2.38 -8.72
N VAL A 41 -13.34 2.39 -8.96
CA VAL A 41 -12.72 1.56 -9.98
C VAL A 41 -11.87 0.49 -9.30
N GLU A 42 -12.25 -0.76 -9.50
CA GLU A 42 -11.42 -1.91 -9.14
C GLU A 42 -10.43 -2.14 -10.28
N GLU A 43 -9.15 -2.10 -9.95
CA GLU A 43 -8.12 -2.30 -10.95
C GLU A 43 -8.01 -3.77 -11.31
N GLU A 44 -8.18 -4.08 -12.59
CA GLU A 44 -7.91 -5.40 -13.13
C GLU A 44 -6.39 -5.64 -13.03
N LEU A 45 -5.98 -6.38 -12.00
CA LEU A 45 -4.59 -6.81 -11.89
C LEU A 45 -4.32 -7.81 -13.01
N PRO A 46 -3.27 -7.61 -13.83
CA PRO A 46 -2.84 -8.65 -14.75
C PRO A 46 -2.63 -9.94 -13.96
N LEU A 47 -2.94 -11.09 -14.56
CA LEU A 47 -2.66 -12.42 -13.99
C LEU A 47 -1.14 -12.60 -13.87
N LEU A 48 -0.54 -11.92 -12.90
CA LEU A 48 0.83 -12.15 -12.48
C LEU A 48 0.82 -13.28 -11.44
N PRO A 49 1.90 -14.07 -11.33
CA PRO A 49 2.05 -15.04 -10.26
C PRO A 49 1.70 -14.42 -8.91
N GLU A 50 0.98 -15.14 -8.05
CA GLU A 50 0.41 -14.64 -6.79
C GLU A 50 1.41 -13.84 -5.92
N GLU A 51 2.69 -14.23 -5.93
CA GLU A 51 3.76 -13.52 -5.22
C GLU A 51 3.95 -12.06 -5.68
N LYS A 52 3.85 -11.78 -6.99
CA LYS A 52 3.97 -10.42 -7.52
C LYS A 52 2.71 -9.59 -7.34
N ASN A 53 1.55 -10.25 -7.29
CA ASN A 53 0.29 -9.57 -6.99
C ASN A 53 0.25 -9.11 -5.52
N ALA A 54 0.72 -9.93 -4.58
CA ALA A 54 0.80 -9.55 -3.16
C ALA A 54 1.75 -8.36 -2.94
N GLU A 55 2.89 -8.32 -3.65
CA GLU A 55 3.85 -7.22 -3.57
C GLU A 55 3.31 -5.93 -4.20
N ALA A 56 2.59 -6.02 -5.32
CA ALA A 56 1.93 -4.89 -5.97
C ALA A 56 0.79 -4.31 -5.12
N VAL A 57 0.01 -5.16 -4.45
CA VAL A 57 -1.05 -4.76 -3.50
C VAL A 57 -0.44 -4.13 -2.25
N ALA A 58 0.64 -4.69 -1.70
CA ALA A 58 1.36 -4.15 -0.55
C ALA A 58 1.98 -2.78 -0.86
N LEU A 59 2.49 -2.56 -2.08
CA LEU A 59 3.03 -1.28 -2.52
C LEU A 59 1.94 -0.21 -2.72
N LYS A 60 0.72 -0.60 -3.11
CA LYS A 60 -0.44 0.32 -3.23
C LYS A 60 -0.99 0.73 -1.87
N GLY A 61 -0.96 -0.18 -0.89
CA GLY A 61 -1.47 0.02 0.47
C GLY A 61 -0.41 0.41 1.49
N ALA A 62 0.81 0.78 1.09
CA ALA A 62 1.93 1.02 2.01
C ALA A 62 1.55 1.93 3.20
N GLY A 63 1.00 1.34 4.24
CA GLY A 63 0.83 1.92 5.57
C GLY A 63 -0.47 2.67 5.86
N GLN A 64 -1.50 2.59 5.02
CA GLN A 64 -2.81 3.16 5.36
C GLN A 64 -3.94 2.16 5.03
N GLU A 65 -4.74 1.84 6.03
CA GLU A 65 -6.00 1.13 5.81
C GLU A 65 -7.05 2.10 5.22
N PRO A 66 -7.96 1.61 4.35
CA PRO A 66 -9.07 2.42 3.89
C PRO A 66 -9.94 2.83 5.07
N LEU A 67 -10.33 4.10 5.14
CA LEU A 67 -11.18 4.63 6.20
C LEU A 67 -12.65 4.23 6.02
N ALA A 68 -13.04 3.86 4.79
CA ALA A 68 -14.37 3.36 4.47
C ALA A 68 -14.22 2.06 3.66
N ALA A 69 -14.73 0.96 4.19
CA ALA A 69 -14.75 -0.33 3.49
C ALA A 69 -15.66 -0.28 2.25
N GLU A 70 -16.81 0.39 2.38
CA GLU A 70 -17.79 0.61 1.31
C GLU A 70 -17.86 2.12 0.98
N PRO A 71 -16.90 2.64 0.21
CA PRO A 71 -16.80 4.09 0.00
C PRO A 71 -17.97 4.67 -0.80
N LEU A 72 -18.57 3.91 -1.73
CA LEU A 72 -19.73 4.36 -2.49
C LEU A 72 -20.96 4.53 -1.60
N ASP A 73 -21.21 3.60 -0.69
CA ASP A 73 -22.34 3.67 0.24
C ASP A 73 -22.18 4.81 1.23
N THR A 74 -20.95 5.04 1.69
CA THR A 74 -20.60 6.17 2.53
C THR A 74 -20.91 7.49 1.85
N VAL A 75 -20.50 7.67 0.62
CA VAL A 75 -20.77 8.90 -0.15
C VAL A 75 -22.26 9.07 -0.45
N ALA A 76 -22.96 7.99 -0.79
CA ALA A 76 -24.41 8.02 -1.02
C ALA A 76 -25.19 8.40 0.25
N ALA A 77 -24.79 7.85 1.40
CA ALA A 77 -25.41 8.21 2.68
C ALA A 77 -25.14 9.67 3.06
N PHE A 78 -23.92 10.15 2.84
CA PHE A 78 -23.57 11.55 3.06
C PHE A 78 -24.33 12.48 2.13
N GLY A 79 -24.48 12.12 0.84
CA GLY A 79 -25.30 12.86 -0.11
C GLY A 79 -26.76 12.99 0.35
N ARG A 80 -27.37 11.86 0.75
CA ARG A 80 -28.77 11.87 1.30
C ARG A 80 -28.92 12.81 2.49
N LYS A 81 -27.95 12.82 3.41
CA LYS A 81 -27.96 13.73 4.57
C LYS A 81 -27.96 15.20 4.16
N HIS A 82 -27.34 15.54 3.02
CA HIS A 82 -27.24 16.91 2.51
C HIS A 82 -28.22 17.22 1.38
N GLY A 83 -29.19 16.34 1.13
CA GLY A 83 -30.22 16.55 0.09
C GLY A 83 -29.67 16.46 -1.34
N VAL A 84 -28.53 15.82 -1.55
CA VAL A 84 -27.87 15.65 -2.85
C VAL A 84 -28.12 14.26 -3.41
N ALA A 85 -28.58 14.19 -4.67
CA ALA A 85 -28.71 12.94 -5.41
C ALA A 85 -27.30 12.42 -5.81
N VAL A 86 -26.89 11.29 -5.23
CA VAL A 86 -25.63 10.62 -5.56
C VAL A 86 -25.91 9.31 -6.28
N LYS A 87 -25.45 9.22 -7.53
CA LYS A 87 -25.45 7.98 -8.30
C LYS A 87 -24.12 7.25 -8.08
N THR A 88 -24.16 6.03 -7.62
CA THR A 88 -22.97 5.20 -7.39
C THR A 88 -22.70 4.28 -8.57
N VAL A 89 -21.44 4.18 -8.99
CA VAL A 89 -21.00 3.35 -10.10
C VAL A 89 -19.75 2.58 -9.70
N LYS A 90 -19.80 1.26 -9.83
CA LYS A 90 -18.63 0.40 -9.65
C LYS A 90 -18.17 -0.10 -11.02
N LYS A 91 -16.92 0.06 -11.36
CA LYS A 91 -16.32 -0.36 -12.64
C LYS A 91 -15.04 -1.14 -12.38
N VAL A 92 -14.71 -2.05 -13.27
CA VAL A 92 -13.44 -2.78 -13.27
C VAL A 92 -12.60 -2.31 -14.46
N GLY A 93 -11.29 -2.12 -14.24
CA GLY A 93 -10.38 -1.73 -15.32
C GLY A 93 -9.27 -0.77 -14.86
N ARG A 94 -8.60 -0.15 -15.81
CA ARG A 94 -7.53 0.83 -15.54
C ARG A 94 -8.13 2.12 -14.98
N VAL A 95 -7.77 2.50 -13.77
CA VAL A 95 -8.40 3.60 -13.00
C VAL A 95 -8.58 4.86 -13.83
N THR A 96 -7.49 5.43 -14.37
CA THR A 96 -7.55 6.69 -15.14
C THR A 96 -8.44 6.58 -16.39
N ALA A 97 -8.26 5.51 -17.18
CA ALA A 97 -9.01 5.32 -18.41
C ALA A 97 -10.52 5.17 -18.13
N THR A 98 -10.85 4.44 -17.07
CA THR A 98 -12.24 4.21 -16.65
C THR A 98 -12.91 5.50 -16.18
N ILE A 99 -12.21 6.33 -15.38
CA ILE A 99 -12.71 7.64 -14.93
C ILE A 99 -12.98 8.55 -16.14
N LEU A 100 -12.03 8.66 -17.07
CA LEU A 100 -12.15 9.52 -18.26
C LEU A 100 -13.26 9.04 -19.22
N SER A 101 -13.40 7.73 -19.38
CA SER A 101 -14.49 7.15 -20.19
C SER A 101 -15.85 7.44 -19.57
N LEU A 102 -15.98 7.22 -18.24
CA LEU A 102 -17.22 7.50 -17.54
C LEU A 102 -17.57 8.99 -17.56
N ALA A 103 -16.56 9.88 -17.43
CA ALA A 103 -16.78 11.32 -17.53
C ALA A 103 -17.44 11.74 -18.86
N LYS A 104 -17.01 11.13 -19.96
CA LYS A 104 -17.62 11.33 -21.29
C LYS A 104 -19.01 10.70 -21.38
N GLU A 105 -19.18 9.47 -20.87
CA GLU A 105 -20.45 8.73 -20.87
C GLU A 105 -21.56 9.50 -20.15
N VAL A 106 -21.24 9.99 -18.93
CA VAL A 106 -22.19 10.74 -18.12
C VAL A 106 -22.26 12.24 -18.48
N LYS A 107 -21.41 12.70 -19.39
CA LYS A 107 -21.28 14.12 -19.76
C LYS A 107 -21.05 15.00 -18.52
N SER A 108 -20.09 14.63 -17.68
CA SER A 108 -19.74 15.44 -16.51
C SER A 108 -19.12 16.76 -16.93
N ASP A 109 -19.46 17.82 -16.22
CA ASP A 109 -18.92 19.18 -16.40
C ASP A 109 -17.92 19.57 -15.31
N LEU A 110 -17.73 18.70 -14.31
CA LEU A 110 -16.66 18.77 -13.31
C LEU A 110 -16.23 17.36 -12.89
N ILE A 111 -14.92 17.12 -12.84
CA ILE A 111 -14.35 15.91 -12.22
C ILE A 111 -13.66 16.32 -10.94
N ILE A 112 -13.90 15.57 -9.85
CA ILE A 112 -13.22 15.78 -8.57
C ILE A 112 -12.45 14.52 -8.20
N VAL A 113 -11.16 14.68 -7.88
CA VAL A 113 -10.27 13.59 -7.47
C VAL A 113 -9.48 14.00 -6.23
N GLY A 114 -9.14 13.02 -5.39
CA GLY A 114 -8.19 13.23 -4.29
C GLY A 114 -6.75 13.25 -4.78
N ASP A 115 -5.86 13.91 -4.04
CA ASP A 115 -4.43 13.78 -4.28
C ASP A 115 -3.91 12.42 -3.77
N SER A 116 -2.61 12.11 -3.94
CA SER A 116 -2.04 10.82 -3.55
C SER A 116 -1.92 10.60 -2.04
N GLY A 117 -2.14 11.63 -1.22
CA GLY A 117 -1.89 11.57 0.22
C GLY A 117 -0.47 11.19 0.64
N ARG A 118 0.49 11.14 -0.28
CA ARG A 118 1.89 10.77 -0.02
C ARG A 118 2.58 11.78 0.90
N LYS A 119 3.52 11.29 1.75
CA LYS A 119 4.28 12.11 2.71
C LYS A 119 5.70 12.38 2.19
N GLY A 120 6.35 13.43 2.72
CA GLY A 120 7.75 13.77 2.43
C GLY A 120 7.96 14.55 1.13
N LEU A 121 9.15 14.44 0.53
CA LEU A 121 9.52 15.14 -0.72
C LEU A 121 8.62 14.77 -1.90
N GLN A 122 7.97 13.62 -1.88
CA GLN A 122 7.00 13.18 -2.88
C GLN A 122 5.65 13.95 -2.78
N LYS A 123 5.46 14.77 -1.71
CA LYS A 123 4.29 15.65 -1.54
C LYS A 123 4.21 16.77 -2.60
N LEU A 124 5.29 17.05 -3.31
CA LEU A 124 5.35 18.06 -4.38
C LEU A 124 4.64 17.63 -5.68
N TYR A 125 4.29 16.36 -5.81
CA TYR A 125 3.64 15.84 -7.01
C TYR A 125 2.23 15.35 -6.68
N PHE A 126 1.28 15.67 -7.54
CA PHE A 126 -0.05 15.06 -7.53
C PHE A 126 0.06 13.55 -7.71
N GLY A 127 -0.89 12.78 -7.18
CA GLY A 127 -0.96 11.36 -7.45
C GLY A 127 -1.04 11.07 -8.95
N SER A 128 -0.52 9.92 -9.37
CA SER A 128 -0.50 9.52 -10.79
C SER A 128 -1.89 9.55 -11.45
N VAL A 129 -2.93 9.16 -10.71
CA VAL A 129 -4.33 9.21 -11.19
C VAL A 129 -4.79 10.66 -11.32
N ALA A 130 -4.58 11.49 -10.29
CA ALA A 130 -5.00 12.89 -10.31
C ALA A 130 -4.31 13.67 -11.43
N GLN A 131 -3.01 13.45 -11.63
CA GLN A 131 -2.26 14.08 -12.72
C GLN A 131 -2.77 13.63 -14.09
N ALA A 132 -2.91 12.33 -14.33
CA ALA A 132 -3.35 11.82 -15.62
C ALA A 132 -4.81 12.20 -15.94
N VAL A 133 -5.68 12.27 -14.92
CA VAL A 133 -7.05 12.77 -15.10
C VAL A 133 -7.03 14.24 -15.44
N ALA A 134 -6.24 15.09 -14.74
CA ALA A 134 -6.16 16.51 -15.04
C ALA A 134 -5.63 16.80 -16.44
N GLU A 135 -4.71 15.98 -16.95
CA GLU A 135 -4.10 16.13 -18.28
C GLU A 135 -5.05 15.75 -19.42
N HIS A 136 -5.94 14.75 -19.21
CA HIS A 136 -6.75 14.16 -20.27
C HIS A 136 -8.27 14.38 -20.10
N ALA A 137 -8.69 15.10 -19.07
CA ALA A 137 -10.11 15.30 -18.78
C ALA A 137 -10.83 16.09 -19.88
N PRO A 138 -12.09 15.75 -20.19
CA PRO A 138 -12.91 16.51 -21.14
C PRO A 138 -13.52 17.79 -20.53
N CYS A 139 -13.37 18.00 -19.22
CA CYS A 139 -13.95 19.12 -18.45
C CYS A 139 -13.00 19.55 -17.33
N PRO A 140 -13.25 20.65 -16.61
CA PRO A 140 -12.48 21.08 -15.46
C PRO A 140 -12.28 19.96 -14.42
N VAL A 141 -11.08 19.95 -13.78
CA VAL A 141 -10.73 18.98 -12.75
C VAL A 141 -10.37 19.72 -11.46
N LEU A 142 -11.01 19.33 -10.37
CA LEU A 142 -10.68 19.79 -9.02
C LEU A 142 -9.89 18.68 -8.29
N ILE A 143 -8.65 18.97 -7.92
CA ILE A 143 -7.83 18.07 -7.11
C ILE A 143 -7.91 18.51 -5.66
N VAL A 144 -8.42 17.63 -4.79
CA VAL A 144 -8.61 17.88 -3.37
C VAL A 144 -7.44 17.33 -2.58
N LYS A 145 -6.72 18.19 -1.87
CA LYS A 145 -5.60 17.78 -1.01
C LYS A 145 -6.11 17.21 0.31
N LYS A 146 -5.47 16.17 0.80
CA LYS A 146 -5.81 15.46 2.03
C LYS A 146 -6.01 16.39 3.24
N ASP A 147 -5.12 17.36 3.41
CA ASP A 147 -5.08 18.19 4.62
C ASP A 147 -6.03 19.43 4.54
N THR A 148 -6.81 19.57 3.45
CA THR A 148 -7.66 20.75 3.22
C THR A 148 -9.13 20.51 3.54
N VAL A 149 -9.54 19.26 3.77
CA VAL A 149 -10.94 18.90 4.02
C VAL A 149 -11.03 18.01 5.26
N ASP A 150 -11.79 18.47 6.26
CA ASP A 150 -12.17 17.62 7.38
C ASP A 150 -13.26 16.63 6.94
N ILE A 151 -12.98 15.34 7.07
CA ILE A 151 -13.86 14.25 6.66
C ILE A 151 -14.64 13.62 7.83
N THR A 152 -14.52 14.16 9.04
CA THR A 152 -15.16 13.63 10.24
C THR A 152 -16.67 13.50 10.08
N ASP A 153 -17.33 14.51 9.49
CA ASP A 153 -18.76 14.50 9.21
C ASP A 153 -19.17 13.42 8.21
N LEU A 154 -18.33 13.16 7.21
CA LEU A 154 -18.57 12.13 6.22
C LEU A 154 -18.43 10.74 6.85
N LEU A 155 -17.43 10.55 7.71
CA LEU A 155 -17.24 9.30 8.44
C LEU A 155 -18.35 9.06 9.48
N SER A 156 -18.96 10.12 10.02
CA SER A 156 -20.08 9.99 10.96
C SER A 156 -21.36 9.41 10.36
N VAL A 157 -21.46 9.40 9.04
CA VAL A 157 -22.60 8.82 8.29
C VAL A 157 -22.40 7.34 8.01
N LEU A 158 -21.17 6.83 8.18
CA LEU A 158 -21.00 5.38 8.19
C LEU A 158 -22.01 4.82 9.17
N PRO A 159 -22.86 3.83 8.78
CA PRO A 159 -23.56 3.05 9.76
C PRO A 159 -22.44 2.67 10.72
N LYS A 160 -22.60 3.09 11.99
CA LYS A 160 -21.70 2.65 13.05
C LYS A 160 -21.70 1.14 12.86
N ALA A 161 -20.67 0.64 12.16
CA ALA A 161 -20.49 -0.78 12.00
C ALA A 161 -20.66 -1.23 13.43
N GLU A 162 -21.73 -1.94 13.71
CA GLU A 162 -21.92 -2.62 14.97
C GLU A 162 -20.56 -3.23 15.18
N ALA A 163 -19.80 -2.57 16.07
CA ALA A 163 -18.36 -2.82 16.17
C ALA A 163 -18.33 -4.32 16.26
N PRO A 164 -17.71 -5.06 15.32
CA PRO A 164 -17.73 -6.50 15.37
C PRO A 164 -17.43 -6.77 16.80
N GLU A 165 -18.39 -7.36 17.51
CA GLU A 165 -18.34 -7.63 18.95
C GLU A 165 -16.87 -7.93 19.20
N PRO A 166 -16.13 -7.14 20.02
CA PRO A 166 -14.68 -7.11 19.94
C PRO A 166 -14.26 -8.56 19.91
N GLU A 167 -13.91 -9.04 18.71
CA GLU A 167 -13.38 -10.40 18.57
C GLU A 167 -12.26 -10.37 19.57
N ALA A 168 -12.49 -11.10 20.67
CA ALA A 168 -11.64 -11.08 21.85
C ALA A 168 -10.23 -11.02 21.32
N PRO A 169 -9.44 -9.96 21.61
CA PRO A 169 -8.29 -9.57 20.84
C PRO A 169 -7.61 -10.84 20.39
N VAL A 170 -7.56 -11.09 19.07
CA VAL A 170 -6.82 -12.24 18.56
C VAL A 170 -5.41 -11.87 18.92
N SER A 171 -5.13 -12.05 20.22
CA SER A 171 -3.79 -12.00 20.73
C SER A 171 -3.06 -12.94 19.79
N PRO A 172 -2.07 -12.45 19.02
CA PRO A 172 -1.32 -13.33 18.14
C PRO A 172 -0.99 -14.52 19.02
N VAL A 173 -1.61 -15.68 18.72
CA VAL A 173 -1.48 -16.85 19.60
C VAL A 173 0.00 -17.11 19.62
N PHE A 174 0.64 -16.52 20.65
CA PHE A 174 2.06 -16.64 20.87
C PHE A 174 2.26 -18.13 21.10
N GLN A 175 2.58 -18.83 20.02
CA GLN A 175 2.91 -20.25 20.08
C GLN A 175 4.37 -20.35 20.55
N PRO A 176 4.60 -20.52 21.85
CA PRO A 176 5.95 -20.51 22.42
C PRO A 176 6.81 -21.60 21.80
N ALA A 177 6.21 -22.70 21.35
CA ALA A 177 6.91 -23.79 20.66
C ALA A 177 7.47 -23.34 19.28
N VAL A 178 6.72 -22.57 18.51
CA VAL A 178 7.14 -22.06 17.19
C VAL A 178 8.22 -20.98 17.37
N PHE A 179 8.04 -20.11 18.35
CA PHE A 179 9.03 -19.08 18.70
C PHE A 179 10.35 -19.70 19.13
N ARG A 180 10.33 -20.67 20.09
CA ARG A 180 11.55 -21.38 20.53
C ARG A 180 12.26 -22.07 19.38
N ARG A 181 11.53 -22.77 18.50
CA ARG A 181 12.11 -23.47 17.35
C ARG A 181 12.77 -22.49 16.36
N ASN A 182 12.15 -21.33 16.12
CA ASN A 182 12.72 -20.30 15.26
C ASN A 182 13.93 -19.63 15.92
N LEU A 183 13.88 -19.37 17.21
CA LEU A 183 14.97 -18.80 17.98
C LEU A 183 16.19 -19.74 18.03
N VAL A 184 15.98 -21.04 18.25
CA VAL A 184 17.05 -22.05 18.22
C VAL A 184 17.66 -22.15 16.83
N PHE A 185 16.85 -22.13 15.78
CA PHE A 185 17.36 -22.14 14.41
C PHE A 185 18.15 -20.89 14.06
N ALA A 186 17.62 -19.70 14.39
CA ALA A 186 18.31 -18.43 14.15
C ALA A 186 19.62 -18.36 14.98
N GLY A 187 19.57 -18.80 16.25
CA GLY A 187 20.74 -18.87 17.12
C GLY A 187 21.80 -19.84 16.60
N GLY A 188 21.41 -21.00 16.10
CA GLY A 188 22.32 -21.96 15.47
C GLY A 188 22.99 -21.41 14.22
N LEU A 189 22.23 -20.71 13.37
CA LEU A 189 22.74 -20.07 12.16
C LEU A 189 23.72 -18.93 12.49
N LEU A 190 23.41 -18.14 13.50
CA LEU A 190 24.29 -17.08 14.01
C LEU A 190 25.58 -17.66 14.61
N ALA A 191 25.47 -18.72 15.39
CA ALA A 191 26.63 -19.40 16.00
C ALA A 191 27.55 -19.97 14.92
N LEU A 192 26.99 -20.59 13.86
CA LEU A 192 27.77 -21.09 12.73
C LEU A 192 28.51 -19.95 12.02
N TYR A 193 27.82 -18.84 11.74
CA TYR A 193 28.45 -17.66 11.14
C TYR A 193 29.56 -17.09 12.03
N ALA A 194 29.33 -16.97 13.34
CA ALA A 194 30.33 -16.50 14.30
C ALA A 194 31.56 -17.43 14.31
N LEU A 195 31.38 -18.75 14.24
CA LEU A 195 32.49 -19.70 14.19
C LEU A 195 33.34 -19.52 12.93
N VAL A 196 32.71 -19.32 11.76
CA VAL A 196 33.42 -19.06 10.49
C VAL A 196 34.15 -17.71 10.59
N TYR A 197 33.51 -16.66 11.11
CA TYR A 197 34.08 -15.32 11.25
C TYR A 197 35.28 -15.30 12.20
N PHE A 198 35.11 -15.81 13.42
CA PHE A 198 36.19 -15.86 14.41
C PHE A 198 37.28 -16.84 14.03
N GLY A 199 36.92 -17.96 13.39
CA GLY A 199 37.91 -18.91 12.85
C GLY A 199 38.82 -18.28 11.80
N SER A 200 38.23 -17.52 10.85
CA SER A 200 39.00 -16.80 9.84
C SER A 200 39.89 -15.71 10.46
N ALA A 201 39.38 -14.97 11.46
CA ALA A 201 40.14 -13.97 12.19
C ALA A 201 41.30 -14.56 12.97
N LEU A 202 41.12 -15.75 13.58
CA LEU A 202 42.17 -16.45 14.32
C LEU A 202 43.29 -16.91 13.38
N LEU A 203 42.95 -17.48 12.23
CA LEU A 203 43.91 -17.91 11.21
C LEU A 203 44.71 -16.78 10.62
N THR A 204 44.18 -15.55 10.59
CA THR A 204 44.89 -14.36 10.13
C THR A 204 45.67 -13.65 11.25
N SER A 205 45.58 -14.13 12.50
CA SER A 205 46.30 -13.55 13.66
C SER A 205 47.81 -13.88 13.67
N ALA A 206 48.57 -13.14 14.45
CA ALA A 206 50.03 -13.20 14.49
C ALA A 206 50.66 -14.60 14.55
N PRO A 207 50.15 -15.57 15.38
CA PRO A 207 50.76 -16.89 15.46
C PRO A 207 50.57 -17.75 14.18
N PHE A 208 49.64 -17.39 13.30
CA PHE A 208 49.31 -18.16 12.09
C PHE A 208 49.59 -17.38 10.80
N LYS A 209 50.40 -16.29 10.85
CA LYS A 209 50.70 -15.44 9.70
C LYS A 209 51.23 -16.22 8.50
N ASP A 210 52.14 -17.17 8.78
CA ASP A 210 52.78 -17.95 7.73
C ASP A 210 51.78 -18.88 7.03
N THR A 211 50.79 -19.38 7.76
CA THR A 211 49.71 -20.19 7.20
C THR A 211 48.74 -19.32 6.38
N ALA A 212 48.44 -18.12 6.80
CA ALA A 212 47.57 -17.19 6.07
C ALA A 212 48.24 -16.64 4.79
N ALA A 213 49.57 -16.63 4.70
CA ALA A 213 50.36 -16.23 3.56
C ALA A 213 50.52 -17.34 2.51
N LEU A 214 50.13 -18.59 2.80
CA LEU A 214 50.18 -19.69 1.82
C LEU A 214 49.34 -19.32 0.59
N GLU A 215 49.96 -19.45 -0.59
CA GLU A 215 49.28 -19.20 -1.86
C GLU A 215 48.43 -20.41 -2.27
N VAL A 216 47.17 -20.16 -2.49
CA VAL A 216 46.20 -21.13 -3.04
C VAL A 216 45.65 -20.53 -4.31
N LEU A 217 45.86 -21.19 -5.46
CA LEU A 217 45.43 -20.73 -6.76
C LEU A 217 45.95 -19.31 -7.15
N GLY A 218 47.17 -18.97 -6.70
CA GLY A 218 47.79 -17.68 -6.97
C GLY A 218 47.34 -16.51 -6.11
N LEU A 219 46.56 -16.79 -5.04
CA LEU A 219 46.14 -15.78 -4.06
C LEU A 219 46.44 -16.25 -2.63
N PRO A 220 46.82 -15.33 -1.73
CA PRO A 220 47.00 -15.65 -0.32
C PRO A 220 45.73 -16.28 0.31
N LEU A 221 45.92 -17.27 1.15
CA LEU A 221 44.81 -17.97 1.84
C LEU A 221 43.93 -16.99 2.64
N ALA A 222 44.50 -15.90 3.16
CA ALA A 222 43.78 -14.85 3.85
C ALA A 222 42.65 -14.23 2.99
N ILE A 223 42.87 -14.04 1.70
CA ILE A 223 41.87 -13.51 0.75
C ILE A 223 40.74 -14.49 0.58
N TRP A 224 41.04 -15.78 0.42
CA TRP A 224 40.02 -16.84 0.33
C TRP A 224 39.17 -16.93 1.60
N LEU A 225 39.76 -16.81 2.78
CA LEU A 225 39.04 -16.80 4.03
C LEU A 225 38.09 -15.59 4.14
N GLY A 226 38.49 -14.42 3.67
CA GLY A 226 37.64 -13.24 3.58
C GLY A 226 36.42 -13.48 2.68
N TRP A 227 36.64 -14.05 1.48
CA TRP A 227 35.55 -14.40 0.55
C TRP A 227 34.60 -15.44 1.13
N ILE A 228 35.11 -16.50 1.78
CA ILE A 228 34.30 -17.54 2.45
C ILE A 228 33.43 -16.90 3.53
N THR A 229 33.97 -16.00 4.31
CA THR A 229 33.22 -15.29 5.37
C THR A 229 32.11 -14.43 4.78
N PHE A 230 32.41 -13.68 3.70
CA PHE A 230 31.40 -12.86 3.02
C PHE A 230 30.28 -13.71 2.42
N VAL A 231 30.61 -14.75 1.65
CA VAL A 231 29.63 -15.63 1.03
C VAL A 231 28.79 -16.35 2.07
N SER A 232 29.40 -16.83 3.17
CA SER A 232 28.66 -17.48 4.26
C SER A 232 27.63 -16.54 4.88
N GLY A 233 27.95 -15.24 5.06
CA GLY A 233 27.01 -14.25 5.54
C GLY A 233 25.80 -14.08 4.63
N VAL A 234 26.04 -13.99 3.31
CA VAL A 234 24.95 -13.89 2.31
C VAL A 234 24.07 -15.14 2.31
N VAL A 235 24.68 -16.32 2.39
CA VAL A 235 23.94 -17.60 2.42
C VAL A 235 23.08 -17.69 3.69
N VAL A 236 23.61 -17.31 4.85
CA VAL A 236 22.89 -17.29 6.13
C VAL A 236 21.65 -16.38 6.04
N VAL A 237 21.80 -15.18 5.51
CA VAL A 237 20.68 -14.23 5.32
C VAL A 237 19.64 -14.82 4.34
N ARG A 238 20.07 -15.40 3.23
CA ARG A 238 19.16 -16.04 2.25
C ARG A 238 18.36 -17.18 2.86
N ILE A 239 19.02 -18.08 3.60
CA ILE A 239 18.34 -19.21 4.26
C ILE A 239 17.33 -18.70 5.29
N PHE A 240 17.68 -17.67 6.06
CA PHE A 240 16.78 -17.06 7.05
C PHE A 240 15.55 -16.44 6.36
N LEU A 241 15.74 -15.66 5.30
CA LEU A 241 14.66 -15.03 4.55
C LEU A 241 13.76 -16.05 3.85
N ALA A 242 14.34 -17.06 3.19
CA ALA A 242 13.58 -18.12 2.53
C ALA A 242 12.68 -18.87 3.52
N ARG A 243 13.20 -19.16 4.72
CA ARG A 243 12.41 -19.86 5.76
C ARG A 243 11.38 -18.94 6.42
N SER A 244 11.62 -17.64 6.47
CA SER A 244 10.65 -16.66 6.96
C SER A 244 9.48 -16.52 5.99
N ASN A 245 9.72 -16.49 4.69
CA ASN A 245 8.68 -16.36 3.64
C ASN A 245 7.80 -17.62 3.52
N HIS A 246 8.36 -18.83 3.66
CA HIS A 246 7.56 -20.08 3.57
C HIS A 246 6.50 -20.22 4.67
N LYS A 247 6.46 -19.39 5.69
CA LYS A 247 5.50 -19.45 6.79
C LYS A 247 4.32 -18.49 6.66
N GLY A 248 4.33 -17.58 5.69
CA GLY A 248 3.18 -16.74 5.37
C GLY A 248 2.11 -17.46 4.54
N ALA A 249 2.48 -18.56 3.85
CA ALA A 249 1.61 -19.23 2.89
C ALA A 249 0.82 -20.44 3.44
N GLY A 250 0.92 -20.76 4.73
CA GLY A 250 0.40 -22.01 5.31
C GLY A 250 -0.75 -21.86 6.31
N SER A 251 -1.48 -20.75 6.39
CA SER A 251 -2.55 -20.58 7.39
C SER A 251 -3.94 -20.28 6.80
N HIS A 252 -4.20 -20.67 5.55
CA HIS A 252 -5.55 -20.73 5.02
C HIS A 252 -5.79 -22.15 4.46
N GLY A 253 -6.26 -23.02 5.34
CA GLY A 253 -6.86 -24.30 5.06
C GLY A 253 -8.02 -24.51 6.01
#